data_ca612d8a2e5a3c1752445779ba61c19a
#
_entry.id   ca612d8a2e5a3c1752445779ba61c19a
#
_cell.length_a   1.000
_cell.length_b   1.000
_cell.length_c   1.000
_cell.angle_alpha   90.00
_cell.angle_beta   90.00
_cell.angle_gamma   90.00
#
_symmetry.space_group_name_H-M   'P 1'
#
loop_
_entity.id
_entity.type
_entity.pdbx_description
1 polymer ?
#
loop_
_entity_poly.entity_id
_entity_poly.type
_entity_poly.pdbx_seq_one_letter_code
_entity_poly.pdbx_strand_id
1 'polypeptide(L)'
;MVETQLLVVGGGPAGLSAASAAASLGIEVLLVDEGLKLGGQLVKQTHKFFGSREHHAGVRGIDIPNLLLENQGKIKIMSNTTIIGCYEDGALTAVTGEDEYFKIKPQRVVFATGASEKFLSFPGNDLPGVYGAGAVQTLMNQYGVIPGKKVLMVGAGNIGIIVSYQLLQAGIPVEAVVEAAPNIGAYLVHASKLARAGVPILTRHTVVAAKGTDCVQSAVIAQLDENWQIIPGSEKEIEVDTVCLAVGLTPVLDLLCQIGCKTKFVPELGGETPIRDKQLKTSIDWIYVAGDSAGVEEASAAMVEGRLAGAAAAAELGADAVEAAKIIASCQESLDSLRRGPVGAKILAGIAKLEGGCCKCLNQQA
;
A
#
# COMPACT_ATOMS: atom_id res chain seq x y z
N MET A 1 15.56 11.26 -24.61
CA MET A 1 14.66 10.10 -24.47
C MET A 1 15.48 8.94 -23.94
N VAL A 2 15.02 8.25 -22.93
CA VAL A 2 15.68 7.09 -22.33
C VAL A 2 14.94 5.84 -22.82
N GLU A 3 15.66 4.88 -23.40
CA GLU A 3 15.11 3.59 -23.79
C GLU A 3 15.49 2.52 -22.76
N THR A 4 14.60 1.57 -22.49
CA THR A 4 14.82 0.45 -21.56
C THR A 4 13.97 -0.75 -21.95
N GLN A 5 14.42 -1.95 -21.60
CA GLN A 5 13.62 -3.15 -21.79
C GLN A 5 12.45 -3.16 -20.79
N LEU A 6 12.73 -3.00 -19.51
CA LEU A 6 11.70 -2.96 -18.46
C LEU A 6 11.80 -1.65 -17.66
N LEU A 7 10.69 -0.94 -17.56
CA LEU A 7 10.53 0.16 -16.60
C LEU A 7 9.75 -0.36 -15.40
N VAL A 8 10.27 -0.11 -14.21
CA VAL A 8 9.52 -0.32 -12.95
C VAL A 8 9.23 1.04 -12.34
N VAL A 9 7.97 1.36 -12.12
CA VAL A 9 7.50 2.61 -11.54
C VAL A 9 7.11 2.39 -10.09
N GLY A 10 7.89 2.96 -9.18
CA GLY A 10 7.77 2.81 -7.72
C GLY A 10 8.81 1.83 -7.15
N GLY A 11 9.65 2.34 -6.25
CA GLY A 11 10.71 1.61 -5.55
C GLY A 11 10.29 1.06 -4.18
N GLY A 12 9.00 0.79 -3.99
CA GLY A 12 8.48 0.08 -2.82
C GLY A 12 8.78 -1.43 -2.84
N PRO A 13 8.26 -2.21 -1.88
CA PRO A 13 8.53 -3.64 -1.78
C PRO A 13 8.19 -4.42 -3.07
N ALA A 14 7.08 -4.10 -3.72
CA ALA A 14 6.68 -4.72 -4.98
C ALA A 14 7.64 -4.36 -6.12
N GLY A 15 7.94 -3.06 -6.30
CA GLY A 15 8.83 -2.62 -7.39
C GLY A 15 10.26 -3.11 -7.25
N LEU A 16 10.82 -3.10 -6.04
CA LEU A 16 12.15 -3.65 -5.77
C LEU A 16 12.21 -5.15 -6.10
N SER A 17 11.17 -5.91 -5.72
CA SER A 17 11.07 -7.33 -6.02
C SER A 17 10.91 -7.60 -7.52
N ALA A 18 10.13 -6.75 -8.23
CA ALA A 18 9.96 -6.84 -9.67
C ALA A 18 11.26 -6.57 -10.42
N ALA A 19 11.95 -5.49 -10.05
CA ALA A 19 13.24 -5.12 -10.63
C ALA A 19 14.29 -6.22 -10.42
N SER A 20 14.39 -6.73 -9.19
CA SER A 20 15.35 -7.80 -8.84
C SER A 20 15.05 -9.10 -9.62
N ALA A 21 13.78 -9.51 -9.70
CA ALA A 21 13.40 -10.72 -10.44
C ALA A 21 13.73 -10.61 -11.95
N ALA A 22 13.38 -9.51 -12.59
CA ALA A 22 13.66 -9.28 -13.99
C ALA A 22 15.19 -9.19 -14.27
N ALA A 23 15.92 -8.50 -13.41
CA ALA A 23 17.38 -8.38 -13.53
C ALA A 23 18.10 -9.73 -13.35
N SER A 24 17.61 -10.61 -12.43
CA SER A 24 18.15 -11.96 -12.25
C SER A 24 17.97 -12.85 -13.48
N LEU A 25 16.93 -12.58 -14.28
CA LEU A 25 16.65 -13.22 -15.56
C LEU A 25 17.38 -12.55 -16.74
N GLY A 26 18.26 -11.61 -16.49
CA GLY A 26 19.13 -10.98 -17.49
C GLY A 26 18.56 -9.75 -18.18
N ILE A 27 17.36 -9.27 -17.80
CA ILE A 27 16.72 -8.09 -18.38
C ILE A 27 17.32 -6.79 -17.82
N GLU A 28 17.50 -5.79 -18.68
CA GLU A 28 17.88 -4.43 -18.28
C GLU A 28 16.66 -3.71 -17.69
N VAL A 29 16.79 -3.26 -16.45
CA VAL A 29 15.70 -2.62 -15.70
C VAL A 29 16.03 -1.17 -15.39
N LEU A 30 15.11 -0.28 -15.69
CA LEU A 30 15.07 1.08 -15.15
C LEU A 30 14.05 1.12 -14.02
N LEU A 31 14.49 1.35 -12.79
CA LEU A 31 13.63 1.56 -11.62
C LEU A 31 13.55 3.05 -11.33
N VAL A 32 12.34 3.59 -11.33
CA VAL A 32 12.06 5.01 -11.05
C VAL A 32 11.24 5.13 -9.78
N ASP A 33 11.66 6.01 -8.87
CA ASP A 33 10.95 6.29 -7.61
C ASP A 33 10.98 7.78 -7.28
N GLU A 34 9.85 8.31 -6.82
CA GLU A 34 9.73 9.73 -6.41
C GLU A 34 10.50 10.04 -5.13
N GLY A 35 10.70 9.05 -4.27
CA GLY A 35 11.41 9.21 -3.01
C GLY A 35 12.91 9.40 -3.17
N LEU A 36 13.52 10.11 -2.23
CA LEU A 36 14.98 10.20 -2.12
C LEU A 36 15.64 8.87 -1.74
N LYS A 37 14.87 7.97 -1.11
CA LYS A 37 15.29 6.64 -0.68
C LYS A 37 14.29 5.60 -1.14
N LEU A 38 14.79 4.53 -1.72
CA LEU A 38 13.98 3.38 -2.10
C LEU A 38 13.42 2.64 -0.87
N GLY A 39 12.29 1.95 -1.06
CA GLY A 39 11.64 1.14 -0.05
C GLY A 39 10.16 1.49 0.16
N GLY A 40 9.68 2.61 -0.40
CA GLY A 40 8.28 3.02 -0.27
C GLY A 40 7.83 3.02 1.19
N GLN A 41 6.77 2.29 1.52
CA GLN A 41 6.26 2.24 2.90
C GLN A 41 7.21 1.52 3.88
N LEU A 42 8.18 0.72 3.42
CA LEU A 42 9.13 0.03 4.28
C LEU A 42 10.06 0.99 5.03
N VAL A 43 10.41 2.14 4.43
CA VAL A 43 11.37 3.10 5.03
C VAL A 43 10.92 3.70 6.36
N LYS A 44 9.64 3.59 6.71
CA LYS A 44 9.06 4.04 7.97
C LYS A 44 8.63 2.91 8.91
N GLN A 45 8.78 1.65 8.50
CA GLN A 45 8.41 0.49 9.30
C GLN A 45 9.56 0.03 10.19
N THR A 46 9.66 0.61 11.38
CA THR A 46 10.70 0.31 12.37
C THR A 46 10.46 -1.00 13.11
N HIS A 47 9.26 -1.58 13.02
CA HIS A 47 8.92 -2.87 13.62
C HIS A 47 9.47 -4.04 12.79
N LYS A 48 9.60 -5.20 13.44
CA LYS A 48 10.01 -6.45 12.79
C LYS A 48 8.82 -7.10 12.08
N PHE A 49 9.05 -7.61 10.88
CA PHE A 49 8.08 -8.38 10.11
C PHE A 49 7.73 -9.70 10.78
N PHE A 50 6.54 -10.17 10.53
CA PHE A 50 6.03 -11.48 10.95
C PHE A 50 5.91 -12.43 9.78
N GLY A 51 5.55 -13.68 10.08
CA GLY A 51 5.34 -14.70 9.08
C GLY A 51 6.52 -15.64 8.93
N SER A 52 6.87 -16.02 7.73
CA SER A 52 7.96 -16.93 7.44
C SER A 52 9.29 -16.20 7.24
N ARG A 53 10.40 -16.93 7.38
CA ARG A 53 11.74 -16.41 7.08
C ARG A 53 11.89 -16.01 5.60
N GLU A 54 11.18 -16.71 4.72
CA GLU A 54 11.11 -16.41 3.28
C GLU A 54 10.57 -15.00 3.01
N HIS A 55 9.67 -14.52 3.89
CA HIS A 55 9.08 -13.18 3.82
C HIS A 55 9.71 -12.22 4.84
N HIS A 56 11.00 -12.39 5.13
CA HIS A 56 11.79 -11.51 6.01
C HIS A 56 11.28 -11.41 7.46
N ALA A 57 10.62 -12.46 8.01
CA ALA A 57 10.21 -12.46 9.41
C ALA A 57 11.41 -12.25 10.35
N GLY A 58 11.24 -11.34 11.32
CA GLY A 58 12.29 -10.93 12.26
C GLY A 58 13.19 -9.79 11.78
N VAL A 59 13.13 -9.40 10.49
CA VAL A 59 13.84 -8.24 9.94
C VAL A 59 12.97 -7.00 10.13
N ARG A 60 13.58 -5.84 10.38
CA ARG A 60 12.86 -4.56 10.41
C ARG A 60 12.50 -4.14 8.99
N GLY A 61 11.33 -3.53 8.80
CA GLY A 61 10.90 -3.05 7.48
C GLY A 61 11.93 -2.14 6.82
N ILE A 62 12.57 -1.26 7.59
CA ILE A 62 13.60 -0.32 7.10
C ILE A 62 14.86 -1.01 6.53
N ASP A 63 15.13 -2.26 6.89
CA ASP A 63 16.31 -3.01 6.45
C ASP A 63 16.02 -3.87 5.21
N ILE A 64 14.75 -4.16 4.91
CA ILE A 64 14.30 -5.02 3.80
C ILE A 64 14.68 -4.49 2.42
N PRO A 65 14.57 -3.17 2.11
CA PRO A 65 14.91 -2.65 0.77
C PRO A 65 16.31 -3.03 0.31
N ASN A 66 17.30 -3.03 1.20
CA ASN A 66 18.67 -3.42 0.88
C ASN A 66 18.77 -4.91 0.55
N LEU A 67 18.01 -5.77 1.23
CA LEU A 67 17.98 -7.21 0.95
C LEU A 67 17.34 -7.53 -0.40
N LEU A 68 16.33 -6.74 -0.81
CA LEU A 68 15.66 -6.93 -2.10
C LEU A 68 16.53 -6.51 -3.29
N LEU A 69 17.58 -5.70 -3.07
CA LEU A 69 18.47 -5.19 -4.10
C LEU A 69 19.82 -5.94 -4.18
N GLU A 70 20.00 -7.09 -3.57
CA GLU A 70 21.29 -7.81 -3.49
C GLU A 70 21.88 -8.20 -4.86
N ASN A 71 21.11 -8.22 -5.97
CA ASN A 71 21.55 -8.58 -7.34
C ASN A 71 21.45 -7.40 -8.32
N GLN A 72 22.07 -6.26 -8.00
CA GLN A 72 21.83 -4.98 -8.68
C GLN A 72 22.48 -4.81 -10.08
N GLY A 73 23.27 -5.73 -10.58
CA GLY A 73 24.16 -5.48 -11.76
C GLY A 73 23.47 -5.00 -13.05
N LYS A 74 22.15 -5.15 -13.19
CA LYS A 74 21.37 -4.73 -14.37
C LYS A 74 20.23 -3.77 -14.06
N ILE A 75 20.19 -3.22 -12.85
CA ILE A 75 19.18 -2.27 -12.43
C ILE A 75 19.77 -0.87 -12.42
N LYS A 76 19.29 -0.01 -13.29
CA LYS A 76 19.51 1.43 -13.21
C LYS A 76 18.44 2.05 -12.33
N ILE A 77 18.84 2.80 -11.32
CA ILE A 77 17.93 3.44 -10.35
C ILE A 77 17.91 4.94 -10.60
N MET A 78 16.70 5.49 -10.64
CA MET A 78 16.44 6.92 -10.67
C MET A 78 15.51 7.28 -9.50
N SER A 79 16.11 7.71 -8.38
CA SER A 79 15.41 8.28 -7.22
C SER A 79 15.07 9.75 -7.47
N ASN A 80 14.22 10.34 -6.61
CA ASN A 80 13.76 11.73 -6.76
C ASN A 80 13.21 12.01 -8.17
N THR A 81 12.53 11.01 -8.73
CA THR A 81 12.04 11.05 -10.11
C THR A 81 10.59 10.59 -10.15
N THR A 82 9.71 11.50 -10.56
CA THR A 82 8.27 11.26 -10.63
C THR A 82 7.85 11.01 -12.06
N ILE A 83 7.13 9.91 -12.31
CA ILE A 83 6.42 9.69 -13.57
C ILE A 83 5.13 10.50 -13.55
N ILE A 84 5.00 11.43 -14.49
CA ILE A 84 3.88 12.38 -14.56
C ILE A 84 2.92 12.11 -15.73
N GLY A 85 3.25 11.17 -16.60
CA GLY A 85 2.40 10.83 -17.74
C GLY A 85 2.74 9.48 -18.34
N CYS A 86 1.68 8.82 -18.85
CA CYS A 86 1.76 7.57 -19.61
C CYS A 86 0.85 7.68 -20.82
N TYR A 87 1.38 7.44 -22.03
CA TYR A 87 0.71 7.75 -23.29
C TYR A 87 0.50 6.51 -24.17
N GLU A 88 -0.48 6.58 -25.05
CA GLU A 88 -0.88 5.47 -25.95
C GLU A 88 0.25 5.02 -26.88
N ASP A 89 1.16 5.92 -27.25
CA ASP A 89 2.34 5.59 -28.04
C ASP A 89 3.39 4.78 -27.24
N GLY A 90 3.11 4.46 -25.98
CA GLY A 90 3.97 3.73 -25.05
C GLY A 90 5.11 4.57 -24.48
N ALA A 91 5.11 5.89 -24.66
CA ALA A 91 6.04 6.78 -23.97
C ALA A 91 5.52 7.13 -22.58
N LEU A 92 6.45 7.28 -21.62
CA LEU A 92 6.19 7.87 -20.32
C LEU A 92 6.99 9.16 -20.19
N THR A 93 6.48 10.08 -19.38
CA THR A 93 7.18 11.32 -19.06
C THR A 93 7.53 11.36 -17.59
N ALA A 94 8.74 11.83 -17.30
CA ALA A 94 9.30 11.88 -15.97
C ALA A 94 9.90 13.25 -15.66
N VAL A 95 9.87 13.62 -14.39
CA VAL A 95 10.57 14.80 -13.84
C VAL A 95 11.51 14.33 -12.75
N THR A 96 12.79 14.70 -12.83
CA THR A 96 13.79 14.48 -11.78
C THR A 96 14.08 15.80 -11.08
N GLY A 97 14.06 15.80 -9.75
CA GLY A 97 14.22 17.02 -8.97
C GLY A 97 13.10 18.01 -9.26
N GLU A 98 13.46 19.29 -9.45
CA GLU A 98 12.50 20.37 -9.66
C GLU A 98 12.23 20.68 -11.13
N ASP A 99 13.22 20.45 -12.05
CA ASP A 99 13.19 21.01 -13.41
C ASP A 99 13.60 20.06 -14.53
N GLU A 100 14.14 18.89 -14.25
CA GLU A 100 14.65 18.00 -15.32
C GLU A 100 13.54 17.12 -15.87
N TYR A 101 12.96 17.51 -17.01
CA TYR A 101 11.92 16.79 -17.72
C TYR A 101 12.50 15.93 -18.84
N PHE A 102 12.08 14.66 -18.93
CA PHE A 102 12.48 13.76 -20.01
C PHE A 102 11.43 12.70 -20.32
N LYS A 103 11.63 12.00 -21.44
CA LYS A 103 10.77 10.89 -21.89
C LYS A 103 11.49 9.55 -21.71
N ILE A 104 10.71 8.54 -21.33
CA ILE A 104 11.14 7.14 -21.23
C ILE A 104 10.32 6.33 -22.24
N LYS A 105 11.00 5.46 -23.01
CA LYS A 105 10.36 4.52 -23.95
C LYS A 105 10.72 3.09 -23.54
N PRO A 106 9.93 2.45 -22.68
CA PRO A 106 10.11 1.06 -22.27
C PRO A 106 9.48 0.09 -23.27
N GLN A 107 9.94 -1.16 -23.28
CA GLN A 107 9.23 -2.24 -23.99
C GLN A 107 8.11 -2.82 -23.13
N ARG A 108 8.31 -2.90 -21.80
CA ARG A 108 7.32 -3.33 -20.80
C ARG A 108 7.40 -2.43 -19.56
N VAL A 109 6.29 -2.31 -18.83
CA VAL A 109 6.23 -1.54 -17.59
C VAL A 109 5.60 -2.37 -16.49
N VAL A 110 6.16 -2.28 -15.28
CA VAL A 110 5.51 -2.73 -14.04
C VAL A 110 5.17 -1.49 -13.22
N PHE A 111 3.89 -1.22 -13.03
CA PHE A 111 3.44 -0.21 -12.07
C PHE A 111 3.35 -0.81 -10.68
N ALA A 112 4.13 -0.26 -9.75
CA ALA A 112 4.20 -0.61 -8.33
C ALA A 112 4.04 0.65 -7.47
N THR A 113 3.11 1.52 -7.87
CA THR A 113 2.87 2.85 -7.31
C THR A 113 2.22 2.83 -5.93
N GLY A 114 1.83 1.65 -5.44
CA GLY A 114 1.30 1.48 -4.10
C GLY A 114 -0.12 1.99 -3.92
N ALA A 115 -0.41 2.49 -2.72
CA ALA A 115 -1.72 2.98 -2.33
C ALA A 115 -1.62 4.25 -1.50
N SER A 116 -2.67 5.06 -1.53
CA SER A 116 -2.87 6.25 -0.70
C SER A 116 -3.82 5.99 0.46
N GLU A 117 -3.71 6.77 1.54
CA GLU A 117 -4.59 6.67 2.70
C GLU A 117 -5.99 7.21 2.39
N LYS A 118 -7.00 6.52 2.92
CA LYS A 118 -8.38 7.02 2.93
C LYS A 118 -8.58 7.97 4.08
N PHE A 119 -9.41 8.98 3.86
CA PHE A 119 -9.84 9.92 4.87
C PHE A 119 -11.33 9.77 5.17
N LEU A 120 -11.73 10.13 6.41
CA LEU A 120 -13.12 10.24 6.80
C LEU A 120 -13.55 11.70 6.71
N SER A 121 -14.78 11.91 6.24
CA SER A 121 -15.42 13.22 6.27
C SER A 121 -16.23 13.38 7.56
N PHE A 122 -15.83 14.31 8.40
CA PHE A 122 -16.50 14.71 9.63
C PHE A 122 -16.20 16.19 9.92
N PRO A 123 -17.03 16.90 10.68
CA PRO A 123 -16.76 18.28 11.06
C PRO A 123 -15.40 18.45 11.72
N GLY A 124 -14.59 19.38 11.19
CA GLY A 124 -13.24 19.67 11.67
C GLY A 124 -12.15 18.71 11.18
N ASN A 125 -12.43 17.84 10.19
CA ASN A 125 -11.42 16.96 9.62
C ASN A 125 -10.32 17.69 8.83
N ASP A 126 -10.48 18.97 8.57
CA ASP A 126 -9.55 19.90 7.93
C ASP A 126 -8.68 20.69 8.90
N LEU A 127 -8.92 20.54 10.22
CA LEU A 127 -8.10 21.19 11.23
C LEU A 127 -6.66 20.64 11.23
N PRO A 128 -5.64 21.51 11.35
CA PRO A 128 -4.28 21.09 11.70
C PRO A 128 -4.30 20.19 12.95
N GLY A 129 -3.71 19.00 12.86
CA GLY A 129 -3.78 17.96 13.88
C GLY A 129 -4.60 16.75 13.46
N VAL A 130 -5.34 16.81 12.33
CA VAL A 130 -5.96 15.62 11.72
C VAL A 130 -5.02 15.08 10.63
N TYR A 131 -4.51 13.88 10.82
CA TYR A 131 -3.52 13.23 9.93
C TYR A 131 -3.91 11.80 9.60
N GLY A 132 -3.46 11.30 8.46
CA GLY A 132 -3.40 9.86 8.19
C GLY A 132 -2.35 9.17 9.05
N ALA A 133 -2.56 7.90 9.37
CA ALA A 133 -1.62 7.12 10.18
C ALA A 133 -0.25 6.94 9.52
N GLY A 134 -0.22 6.81 8.19
CA GLY A 134 1.02 6.76 7.42
C GLY A 134 1.77 8.10 7.42
N ALA A 135 1.06 9.24 7.43
CA ALA A 135 1.66 10.55 7.57
C ALA A 135 2.29 10.71 8.97
N VAL A 136 1.57 10.33 10.03
CA VAL A 136 2.09 10.30 11.41
C VAL A 136 3.34 9.43 11.51
N GLN A 137 3.32 8.25 10.92
CA GLN A 137 4.46 7.33 10.90
C GLN A 137 5.65 7.94 10.14
N THR A 138 5.40 8.64 9.05
CA THR A 138 6.44 9.32 8.26
C THR A 138 7.09 10.45 9.07
N LEU A 139 6.29 11.32 9.70
CA LEU A 139 6.79 12.38 10.58
C LEU A 139 7.72 11.83 11.66
N MET A 140 7.29 10.80 12.39
CA MET A 140 8.07 10.23 13.48
C MET A 140 9.30 9.46 13.00
N ASN A 141 9.11 8.51 12.08
CA ASN A 141 10.13 7.49 11.79
C ASN A 141 11.15 7.93 10.73
N GLN A 142 10.80 8.88 9.86
CA GLN A 142 11.73 9.42 8.86
C GLN A 142 12.30 10.77 9.26
N TYR A 143 11.47 11.63 9.83
CA TYR A 143 11.86 13.01 10.09
C TYR A 143 12.12 13.32 11.57
N GLY A 144 11.80 12.40 12.49
CA GLY A 144 11.96 12.62 13.93
C GLY A 144 11.06 13.73 14.49
N VAL A 145 9.95 13.98 13.80
CA VAL A 145 8.99 15.05 14.17
C VAL A 145 7.86 14.45 15.00
N ILE A 146 7.56 15.04 16.14
CA ILE A 146 6.42 14.67 16.99
C ILE A 146 5.14 15.24 16.39
N PRO A 147 4.14 14.39 16.00
CA PRO A 147 2.91 14.87 15.36
C PRO A 147 1.95 15.59 16.31
N GLY A 148 2.07 15.36 17.61
CA GLY A 148 1.26 15.95 18.66
C GLY A 148 1.62 15.39 20.04
N LYS A 149 0.90 15.79 21.07
CA LYS A 149 1.16 15.43 22.48
C LYS A 149 0.15 14.39 23.02
N LYS A 150 -1.06 14.34 22.47
CA LYS A 150 -2.14 13.41 22.86
C LYS A 150 -2.91 12.99 21.61
N VAL A 151 -2.99 11.71 21.35
CA VAL A 151 -3.53 11.17 20.09
C VAL A 151 -4.79 10.35 20.31
N LEU A 152 -5.82 10.63 19.50
CA LEU A 152 -6.92 9.69 19.23
C LEU A 152 -6.60 8.94 17.95
N MET A 153 -6.55 7.61 17.99
CA MET A 153 -6.42 6.76 16.81
C MET A 153 -7.80 6.30 16.33
N VAL A 154 -8.08 6.46 15.04
CA VAL A 154 -9.32 6.01 14.39
C VAL A 154 -8.99 4.87 13.43
N GLY A 155 -9.49 3.69 13.75
CA GLY A 155 -9.21 2.43 13.05
C GLY A 155 -8.28 1.49 13.83
N ALA A 156 -8.75 0.27 14.10
CA ALA A 156 -8.02 -0.79 14.81
C ALA A 156 -7.56 -1.92 13.87
N GLY A 157 -7.25 -1.59 12.62
CA GLY A 157 -6.51 -2.45 11.70
C GLY A 157 -5.02 -2.52 12.06
N ASN A 158 -4.24 -3.31 11.30
CA ASN A 158 -2.81 -3.48 11.56
C ASN A 158 -2.06 -2.14 11.63
N ILE A 159 -2.31 -1.22 10.68
CA ILE A 159 -1.66 0.10 10.63
C ILE A 159 -1.98 0.90 11.90
N GLY A 160 -3.27 1.07 12.24
CA GLY A 160 -3.69 1.85 13.40
C GLY A 160 -3.08 1.35 14.71
N ILE A 161 -3.09 0.04 14.92
CA ILE A 161 -2.52 -0.58 16.13
C ILE A 161 -0.98 -0.47 16.16
N ILE A 162 -0.30 -0.68 15.04
CA ILE A 162 1.17 -0.57 14.94
C ILE A 162 1.61 0.88 15.18
N VAL A 163 0.97 1.84 14.52
CA VAL A 163 1.30 3.27 14.66
C VAL A 163 1.00 3.75 16.09
N SER A 164 -0.12 3.32 16.70
CA SER A 164 -0.41 3.60 18.12
C SER A 164 0.72 3.11 19.04
N TYR A 165 1.23 1.91 18.80
CA TYR A 165 2.35 1.38 19.60
C TYR A 165 3.65 2.15 19.35
N GLN A 166 3.91 2.60 18.11
CA GLN A 166 5.07 3.46 17.79
C GLN A 166 4.96 4.84 18.44
N LEU A 167 3.76 5.43 18.52
CA LEU A 167 3.50 6.66 19.26
C LEU A 167 3.88 6.51 20.74
N LEU A 168 3.43 5.42 21.39
CA LEU A 168 3.81 5.12 22.78
C LEU A 168 5.32 4.96 22.96
N GLN A 169 6.00 4.32 21.99
CA GLN A 169 7.46 4.18 22.02
C GLN A 169 8.18 5.53 21.87
N ALA A 170 7.58 6.49 21.16
CA ALA A 170 8.06 7.87 21.05
C ALA A 170 7.69 8.74 22.27
N GLY A 171 7.01 8.17 23.28
CA GLY A 171 6.58 8.91 24.48
C GLY A 171 5.30 9.71 24.28
N ILE A 172 4.54 9.46 23.21
CA ILE A 172 3.29 10.17 22.89
C ILE A 172 2.12 9.30 23.35
N PRO A 173 1.29 9.75 24.32
CA PRO A 173 0.12 9.01 24.77
C PRO A 173 -0.93 8.89 23.69
N VAL A 174 -1.51 7.70 23.57
CA VAL A 174 -2.69 7.41 22.78
C VAL A 174 -3.85 7.25 23.74
N GLU A 175 -4.78 8.22 23.74
CA GLU A 175 -5.90 8.29 24.69
C GLU A 175 -6.93 7.18 24.45
N ALA A 176 -7.16 6.85 23.17
CA ALA A 176 -7.98 5.71 22.77
C ALA A 176 -7.70 5.31 21.32
N VAL A 177 -8.03 4.07 20.99
CA VAL A 177 -8.24 3.60 19.62
C VAL A 177 -9.74 3.35 19.44
N VAL A 178 -10.38 3.97 18.44
CA VAL A 178 -11.77 3.71 18.09
C VAL A 178 -11.85 2.89 16.81
N GLU A 179 -12.75 1.90 16.80
CA GLU A 179 -12.99 1.00 15.67
C GLU A 179 -14.49 0.89 15.42
N ALA A 180 -14.91 1.23 14.21
CA ALA A 180 -16.32 1.19 13.83
C ALA A 180 -16.87 -0.24 13.75
N ALA A 181 -16.05 -1.20 13.36
CA ALA A 181 -16.42 -2.62 13.33
C ALA A 181 -16.59 -3.20 14.75
N PRO A 182 -17.36 -4.31 14.88
CA PRO A 182 -17.54 -4.97 16.17
C PRO A 182 -16.27 -5.67 16.68
N ASN A 183 -15.29 -5.91 15.83
CA ASN A 183 -14.07 -6.63 16.17
C ASN A 183 -12.83 -5.84 15.71
N ILE A 184 -11.72 -6.03 16.41
CA ILE A 184 -10.42 -5.50 16.04
C ILE A 184 -9.95 -6.19 14.77
N GLY A 185 -9.54 -5.41 13.76
CA GLY A 185 -9.03 -5.93 12.48
C GLY A 185 -7.55 -6.32 12.50
N ALA A 186 -6.80 -5.89 13.50
CA ALA A 186 -5.37 -6.17 13.62
C ALA A 186 -5.09 -7.58 14.16
N TYR A 187 -3.89 -8.09 13.89
CA TYR A 187 -3.39 -9.31 14.53
C TYR A 187 -3.33 -9.17 16.05
N LEU A 188 -3.77 -10.21 16.77
CA LEU A 188 -3.81 -10.23 18.24
C LEU A 188 -2.46 -9.94 18.89
N VAL A 189 -1.36 -10.32 18.25
CA VAL A 189 0.01 -10.05 18.74
C VAL A 189 0.28 -8.54 18.84
N HIS A 190 -0.29 -7.73 17.94
CA HIS A 190 -0.16 -6.26 18.01
C HIS A 190 -1.15 -5.66 19.00
N ALA A 191 -2.43 -6.02 18.89
CA ALA A 191 -3.49 -5.51 19.76
C ALA A 191 -3.19 -5.79 21.26
N SER A 192 -2.64 -6.98 21.59
CA SER A 192 -2.27 -7.34 22.96
C SER A 192 -1.13 -6.48 23.54
N LYS A 193 -0.22 -5.97 22.70
CA LYS A 193 0.84 -5.05 23.17
C LYS A 193 0.22 -3.72 23.60
N LEU A 194 -0.70 -3.21 22.80
CA LEU A 194 -1.38 -1.94 23.07
C LEU A 194 -2.28 -2.04 24.31
N ALA A 195 -3.05 -3.13 24.43
CA ALA A 195 -3.89 -3.38 25.59
C ALA A 195 -3.07 -3.49 26.88
N ARG A 196 -1.89 -4.16 26.87
CA ARG A 196 -0.98 -4.22 28.02
C ARG A 196 -0.38 -2.87 28.36
N ALA A 197 -0.25 -1.95 27.40
CA ALA A 197 0.17 -0.59 27.66
C ALA A 197 -0.96 0.30 28.24
N GLY A 198 -2.17 -0.26 28.43
CA GLY A 198 -3.30 0.43 29.05
C GLY A 198 -4.14 1.27 28.11
N VAL A 199 -3.89 1.21 26.80
CA VAL A 199 -4.67 1.97 25.80
C VAL A 199 -6.01 1.30 25.58
N PRO A 200 -7.14 2.00 25.78
CA PRO A 200 -8.47 1.46 25.49
C PRO A 200 -8.68 1.32 23.97
N ILE A 201 -9.18 0.15 23.55
CA ILE A 201 -9.60 -0.11 22.18
C ILE A 201 -11.12 -0.25 22.20
N LEU A 202 -11.82 0.76 21.67
CA LEU A 202 -13.27 0.88 21.67
C LEU A 202 -13.83 0.43 20.33
N THR A 203 -14.35 -0.79 20.26
CA THR A 203 -15.06 -1.30 19.08
C THR A 203 -16.48 -0.72 19.02
N ARG A 204 -17.11 -0.73 17.84
CA ARG A 204 -18.40 -0.08 17.59
C ARG A 204 -18.38 1.42 17.96
N HIS A 205 -17.27 2.09 17.78
CA HIS A 205 -17.13 3.53 17.99
C HIS A 205 -16.49 4.20 16.78
N THR A 206 -16.87 5.45 16.53
CA THR A 206 -16.32 6.27 15.46
C THR A 206 -16.03 7.68 15.96
N VAL A 207 -15.19 8.42 15.21
CA VAL A 207 -15.05 9.86 15.38
C VAL A 207 -16.27 10.56 14.76
N VAL A 208 -16.80 11.55 15.47
CA VAL A 208 -17.96 12.35 15.05
C VAL A 208 -17.54 13.75 14.64
N ALA A 209 -16.58 14.33 15.36
CA ALA A 209 -16.04 15.65 15.06
C ALA A 209 -14.66 15.82 15.68
N ALA A 210 -13.83 16.65 15.08
CA ALA A 210 -12.71 17.31 15.75
C ALA A 210 -13.08 18.74 16.07
N LYS A 211 -12.66 19.24 17.22
CA LYS A 211 -12.95 20.59 17.70
C LYS A 211 -11.66 21.36 17.94
N GLY A 212 -11.70 22.65 17.64
CA GLY A 212 -10.61 23.59 17.85
C GLY A 212 -10.83 24.87 17.05
N THR A 213 -9.99 25.86 17.24
CA THR A 213 -9.99 27.10 16.44
C THR A 213 -8.96 27.05 15.34
N ASP A 214 -7.67 27.01 15.71
CA ASP A 214 -6.55 26.99 14.76
C ASP A 214 -5.98 25.57 14.55
N CYS A 215 -6.22 24.67 15.49
CA CYS A 215 -5.81 23.27 15.46
C CYS A 215 -6.73 22.42 16.34
N VAL A 216 -6.59 21.11 16.27
CA VAL A 216 -7.34 20.18 17.11
C VAL A 216 -7.05 20.42 18.60
N GLN A 217 -8.10 20.52 19.41
CA GLN A 217 -8.05 20.65 20.88
C GLN A 217 -8.80 19.52 21.57
N SER A 218 -9.82 18.96 20.89
CA SER A 218 -10.54 17.77 21.33
C SER A 218 -11.15 17.04 20.14
N ALA A 219 -11.54 15.79 20.36
CA ALA A 219 -12.32 15.01 19.41
C ALA A 219 -13.57 14.43 20.08
N VAL A 220 -14.68 14.40 19.37
CA VAL A 220 -15.90 13.74 19.80
C VAL A 220 -15.98 12.38 19.17
N ILE A 221 -16.14 11.34 19.97
CA ILE A 221 -16.43 9.96 19.55
C ILE A 221 -17.84 9.58 19.94
N ALA A 222 -18.43 8.62 19.23
CA ALA A 222 -19.73 8.05 19.59
C ALA A 222 -19.79 6.55 19.32
N GLN A 223 -20.69 5.87 20.02
CA GLN A 223 -20.96 4.46 19.81
C GLN A 223 -21.87 4.26 18.60
N LEU A 224 -21.64 3.19 17.84
CA LEU A 224 -22.44 2.76 16.69
C LEU A 224 -23.32 1.56 17.06
N ASP A 225 -24.54 1.57 16.53
CA ASP A 225 -25.43 0.41 16.56
C ASP A 225 -25.05 -0.65 15.50
N GLU A 226 -25.87 -1.70 15.37
CA GLU A 226 -25.64 -2.77 14.38
C GLU A 226 -25.82 -2.33 12.93
N ASN A 227 -26.50 -1.19 12.70
CA ASN A 227 -26.73 -0.59 11.40
C ASN A 227 -25.72 0.54 11.09
N TRP A 228 -24.65 0.65 11.88
CA TRP A 228 -23.62 1.71 11.74
C TRP A 228 -24.16 3.12 11.98
N GLN A 229 -25.30 3.26 12.71
CA GLN A 229 -25.85 4.55 13.09
C GLN A 229 -25.33 4.96 14.47
N ILE A 230 -25.09 6.25 14.66
CA ILE A 230 -24.69 6.79 15.96
C ILE A 230 -25.83 6.59 16.96
N ILE A 231 -25.53 6.01 18.12
CA ILE A 231 -26.47 5.89 19.23
C ILE A 231 -26.57 7.25 19.92
N PRO A 232 -27.74 7.93 19.90
CA PRO A 232 -27.89 9.24 20.50
C PRO A 232 -27.59 9.24 22.01
N GLY A 233 -26.79 10.23 22.46
CA GLY A 233 -26.40 10.35 23.86
C GLY A 233 -25.17 9.49 24.25
N SER A 234 -24.56 8.80 23.28
CA SER A 234 -23.30 8.06 23.47
C SER A 234 -22.05 8.91 23.20
N GLU A 235 -22.24 10.15 22.78
CA GLU A 235 -21.17 11.05 22.43
C GLU A 235 -20.28 11.34 23.64
N LYS A 236 -18.96 11.21 23.43
CA LYS A 236 -17.95 11.49 24.43
C LYS A 236 -16.86 12.37 23.83
N GLU A 237 -16.56 13.48 24.47
CA GLU A 237 -15.46 14.34 24.13
C GLU A 237 -14.17 13.87 24.80
N ILE A 238 -13.08 13.80 24.02
CA ILE A 238 -11.74 13.39 24.46
C ILE A 238 -10.78 14.55 24.13
N GLU A 239 -10.05 15.03 25.14
CA GLU A 239 -9.02 16.05 24.98
C GLU A 239 -7.81 15.46 24.28
N VAL A 240 -7.59 15.87 23.02
CA VAL A 240 -6.48 15.46 22.17
C VAL A 240 -6.07 16.62 21.27
N ASP A 241 -4.82 16.69 20.89
CA ASP A 241 -4.31 17.65 19.90
C ASP A 241 -4.05 16.98 18.53
N THR A 242 -4.28 15.68 18.44
CA THR A 242 -4.07 14.93 17.20
C THR A 242 -5.15 13.85 17.04
N VAL A 243 -5.78 13.82 15.87
CA VAL A 243 -6.64 12.73 15.39
C VAL A 243 -5.90 12.00 14.27
N CYS A 244 -5.60 10.73 14.48
CA CYS A 244 -4.85 9.91 13.54
C CYS A 244 -5.79 8.91 12.85
N LEU A 245 -5.93 8.97 11.52
CA LEU A 245 -6.85 8.17 10.73
C LEU A 245 -6.15 6.95 10.12
N ALA A 246 -6.62 5.75 10.43
CA ALA A 246 -6.17 4.47 9.90
C ALA A 246 -7.34 3.67 9.30
N VAL A 247 -8.11 4.31 8.42
CA VAL A 247 -9.41 3.83 7.92
C VAL A 247 -9.34 3.11 6.57
N GLY A 248 -8.16 2.72 6.18
CA GLY A 248 -7.89 1.95 4.96
C GLY A 248 -7.07 2.69 3.93
N LEU A 249 -6.81 1.99 2.84
CA LEU A 249 -6.01 2.44 1.71
C LEU A 249 -6.82 2.30 0.41
N THR A 250 -6.43 3.05 -0.62
CA THR A 250 -6.93 2.91 -1.98
C THR A 250 -5.76 2.83 -2.96
N PRO A 251 -5.78 1.92 -3.96
CA PRO A 251 -4.73 1.82 -4.96
C PRO A 251 -4.48 3.14 -5.69
N VAL A 252 -3.23 3.47 -5.97
CA VAL A 252 -2.84 4.63 -6.79
C VAL A 252 -2.84 4.21 -8.24
N LEU A 253 -3.82 4.70 -9.01
CA LEU A 253 -4.10 4.26 -10.38
C LEU A 253 -4.03 5.37 -11.43
N ASP A 254 -3.63 6.59 -11.06
CA ASP A 254 -3.71 7.77 -11.93
C ASP A 254 -3.09 7.52 -13.32
N LEU A 255 -1.88 6.97 -13.37
CA LEU A 255 -1.19 6.66 -14.63
C LEU A 255 -1.87 5.52 -15.41
N LEU A 256 -2.43 4.53 -14.72
CA LEU A 256 -3.17 3.44 -15.34
C LEU A 256 -4.50 3.93 -15.92
N CYS A 257 -5.20 4.81 -15.22
CA CYS A 257 -6.42 5.45 -15.71
C CYS A 257 -6.12 6.37 -16.90
N GLN A 258 -5.03 7.12 -16.85
CA GLN A 258 -4.62 8.03 -17.93
C GLN A 258 -4.43 7.30 -19.27
N ILE A 259 -3.88 6.08 -19.25
CA ILE A 259 -3.68 5.27 -20.46
C ILE A 259 -4.89 4.41 -20.83
N GLY A 260 -6.00 4.52 -20.10
CA GLY A 260 -7.22 3.78 -20.38
C GLY A 260 -7.20 2.31 -19.92
N CYS A 261 -6.40 1.99 -18.91
CA CYS A 261 -6.44 0.66 -18.28
C CYS A 261 -7.83 0.41 -17.69
N LYS A 262 -8.41 -0.76 -17.97
CA LYS A 262 -9.71 -1.13 -17.41
C LYS A 262 -9.59 -1.38 -15.92
N THR A 263 -10.53 -0.82 -15.17
CA THR A 263 -10.61 -0.94 -13.72
C THR A 263 -11.98 -1.47 -13.28
N LYS A 264 -12.07 -1.90 -12.02
CA LYS A 264 -13.31 -2.32 -11.37
C LYS A 264 -13.28 -1.97 -9.90
N PHE A 265 -14.39 -1.49 -9.38
CA PHE A 265 -14.52 -1.21 -7.96
C PHE A 265 -14.69 -2.52 -7.17
N VAL A 266 -13.70 -2.84 -6.33
CA VAL A 266 -13.64 -4.05 -5.48
C VAL A 266 -13.28 -3.63 -4.05
N PRO A 267 -14.27 -3.48 -3.16
CA PRO A 267 -14.04 -3.03 -1.78
C PRO A 267 -13.04 -3.88 -0.99
N GLU A 268 -13.02 -5.19 -1.27
CA GLU A 268 -12.11 -6.15 -0.64
C GLU A 268 -10.63 -5.86 -0.95
N LEU A 269 -10.36 -5.21 -2.09
CA LEU A 269 -9.03 -4.86 -2.58
C LEU A 269 -8.68 -3.38 -2.40
N GLY A 270 -9.48 -2.66 -1.63
CA GLY A 270 -9.24 -1.24 -1.32
C GLY A 270 -10.06 -0.26 -2.13
N GLY A 271 -10.80 -0.67 -3.13
CA GLY A 271 -11.65 0.21 -3.96
C GLY A 271 -11.47 -0.04 -5.44
N GLU A 272 -11.24 1.03 -6.22
CA GLU A 272 -10.94 0.88 -7.65
C GLU A 272 -9.65 0.09 -7.84
N THR A 273 -9.68 -0.92 -8.72
CA THR A 273 -8.59 -1.89 -8.87
C THR A 273 -8.44 -2.24 -10.35
N PRO A 274 -7.23 -2.31 -10.93
CA PRO A 274 -7.03 -2.64 -12.34
C PRO A 274 -7.43 -4.10 -12.61
N ILE A 275 -8.11 -4.32 -13.73
CA ILE A 275 -8.40 -5.66 -14.23
C ILE A 275 -7.07 -6.26 -14.71
N ARG A 276 -6.72 -7.42 -14.17
CA ARG A 276 -5.45 -8.11 -14.42
C ARG A 276 -5.64 -9.62 -14.49
N ASP A 277 -4.72 -10.28 -15.17
CA ASP A 277 -4.66 -11.75 -15.20
C ASP A 277 -3.86 -12.32 -14.00
N LYS A 278 -3.66 -13.65 -14.00
CA LYS A 278 -2.91 -14.36 -12.95
C LYS A 278 -1.41 -14.08 -12.94
N GLN A 279 -0.88 -13.47 -14.00
CA GLN A 279 0.51 -13.01 -14.09
C GLN A 279 0.63 -11.51 -13.85
N LEU A 280 -0.45 -10.87 -13.37
CA LEU A 280 -0.54 -9.45 -13.06
C LEU A 280 -0.42 -8.53 -14.28
N LYS A 281 -0.64 -9.06 -15.49
CA LYS A 281 -0.74 -8.29 -16.71
C LYS A 281 -2.11 -7.61 -16.78
N THR A 282 -2.13 -6.33 -17.10
CA THR A 282 -3.34 -5.52 -17.16
C THR A 282 -4.11 -5.69 -18.48
N SER A 283 -5.18 -4.92 -18.68
CA SER A 283 -5.88 -4.83 -19.97
C SER A 283 -5.07 -4.18 -21.08
N ILE A 284 -3.91 -3.61 -20.76
CA ILE A 284 -2.95 -3.02 -21.70
C ILE A 284 -1.77 -3.98 -21.84
N ASP A 285 -1.54 -4.49 -23.03
CA ASP A 285 -0.68 -5.65 -23.29
C ASP A 285 0.78 -5.52 -22.82
N TRP A 286 1.32 -4.31 -22.74
CA TRP A 286 2.69 -4.07 -22.30
C TRP A 286 2.83 -3.60 -20.85
N ILE A 287 1.70 -3.59 -20.07
CA ILE A 287 1.65 -3.08 -18.71
C ILE A 287 1.28 -4.19 -17.72
N TYR A 288 2.10 -4.30 -16.69
CA TYR A 288 1.90 -5.12 -15.49
C TYR A 288 1.64 -4.21 -14.28
N VAL A 289 1.03 -4.76 -13.25
CA VAL A 289 0.78 -4.06 -11.99
C VAL A 289 1.09 -4.98 -10.81
N ALA A 290 1.67 -4.47 -9.71
CA ALA A 290 2.02 -5.30 -8.57
C ALA A 290 1.94 -4.55 -7.24
N GLY A 291 1.68 -5.28 -6.15
CA GLY A 291 1.51 -4.74 -4.81
C GLY A 291 0.20 -3.96 -4.66
N ASP A 292 0.16 -2.99 -3.76
CA ASP A 292 -1.07 -2.29 -3.40
C ASP A 292 -1.76 -1.57 -4.58
N SER A 293 -1.04 -1.23 -5.63
CA SER A 293 -1.63 -0.73 -6.88
C SER A 293 -2.41 -1.81 -7.65
N ALA A 294 -2.11 -3.09 -7.42
CA ALA A 294 -2.86 -4.22 -7.96
C ALA A 294 -4.06 -4.63 -7.08
N GLY A 295 -4.11 -4.11 -5.86
CA GLY A 295 -5.10 -4.40 -4.80
C GLY A 295 -4.41 -4.43 -3.45
N VAL A 296 -4.96 -3.71 -2.48
CA VAL A 296 -4.32 -3.51 -1.17
C VAL A 296 -4.24 -4.82 -0.40
N GLU A 297 -3.00 -5.26 -0.11
CA GLU A 297 -2.68 -6.42 0.70
C GLU A 297 -1.53 -6.11 1.68
N GLU A 298 -0.92 -7.14 2.27
CA GLU A 298 0.25 -6.99 3.12
C GLU A 298 1.55 -6.92 2.31
N ALA A 299 2.59 -6.33 2.90
CA ALA A 299 3.87 -6.14 2.24
C ALA A 299 4.52 -7.46 1.76
N SER A 300 4.25 -8.59 2.44
CA SER A 300 4.70 -9.92 2.02
C SER A 300 4.09 -10.33 0.68
N ALA A 301 2.78 -10.15 0.51
CA ALA A 301 2.10 -10.39 -0.76
C ALA A 301 2.59 -9.43 -1.85
N ALA A 302 2.78 -8.15 -1.52
CA ALA A 302 3.31 -7.15 -2.44
C ALA A 302 4.69 -7.52 -3.00
N MET A 303 5.59 -8.03 -2.15
CA MET A 303 6.91 -8.52 -2.59
C MET A 303 6.79 -9.71 -3.55
N VAL A 304 5.92 -10.68 -3.25
CA VAL A 304 5.72 -11.85 -4.10
C VAL A 304 5.05 -11.47 -5.42
N GLU A 305 4.05 -10.58 -5.40
CA GLU A 305 3.43 -10.04 -6.62
C GLU A 305 4.44 -9.27 -7.47
N GLY A 306 5.29 -8.46 -6.86
CA GLY A 306 6.37 -7.79 -7.58
C GLY A 306 7.27 -8.79 -8.30
N ARG A 307 7.74 -9.82 -7.59
CA ARG A 307 8.57 -10.89 -8.16
C ARG A 307 7.86 -11.62 -9.31
N LEU A 308 6.57 -11.89 -9.16
CA LEU A 308 5.74 -12.51 -10.19
C LEU A 308 5.64 -11.62 -11.45
N ALA A 309 5.27 -10.35 -11.29
CA ALA A 309 5.14 -9.40 -12.41
C ALA A 309 6.46 -9.16 -13.13
N GLY A 310 7.57 -9.03 -12.38
CA GLY A 310 8.91 -8.88 -12.92
C GLY A 310 9.35 -10.09 -13.74
N ALA A 311 9.12 -11.31 -13.26
CA ALA A 311 9.42 -12.54 -13.98
C ALA A 311 8.54 -12.73 -15.22
N ALA A 312 7.24 -12.41 -15.13
CA ALA A 312 6.31 -12.48 -16.25
C ALA A 312 6.68 -11.48 -17.36
N ALA A 313 7.00 -10.24 -17.00
CA ALA A 313 7.48 -9.23 -17.95
C ALA A 313 8.81 -9.65 -18.60
N ALA A 314 9.73 -10.24 -17.81
CA ALA A 314 11.03 -10.71 -18.31
C ALA A 314 10.87 -11.85 -19.34
N ALA A 315 9.94 -12.78 -19.12
CA ALA A 315 9.64 -13.86 -20.07
C ALA A 315 9.21 -13.30 -21.45
N GLU A 316 8.37 -12.27 -21.47
CA GLU A 316 7.97 -11.60 -22.72
C GLU A 316 9.08 -10.76 -23.37
N LEU A 317 10.10 -10.39 -22.61
CA LEU A 317 11.28 -9.67 -23.08
C LEU A 317 12.40 -10.60 -23.58
N GLY A 318 12.14 -11.92 -23.63
CA GLY A 318 13.08 -12.90 -24.18
C GLY A 318 14.04 -13.51 -23.16
N ALA A 319 13.74 -13.41 -21.86
CA ALA A 319 14.46 -14.15 -20.84
C ALA A 319 14.29 -15.68 -21.00
N ASP A 320 15.13 -16.45 -20.32
CA ASP A 320 15.01 -17.92 -20.31
C ASP A 320 13.61 -18.32 -19.81
N ALA A 321 12.82 -18.95 -20.69
CA ALA A 321 11.44 -19.29 -20.43
C ALA A 321 11.27 -20.33 -19.30
N VAL A 322 12.26 -21.23 -19.13
CA VAL A 322 12.22 -22.27 -18.08
C VAL A 322 12.48 -21.64 -16.71
N GLU A 323 13.50 -20.78 -16.63
CA GLU A 323 13.80 -20.09 -15.36
C GLU A 323 12.70 -19.11 -14.96
N ALA A 324 12.16 -18.34 -15.92
CA ALA A 324 11.01 -17.47 -15.67
C ALA A 324 9.78 -18.25 -15.18
N ALA A 325 9.45 -19.38 -15.83
CA ALA A 325 8.33 -20.22 -15.43
C ALA A 325 8.49 -20.80 -14.01
N LYS A 326 9.71 -21.16 -13.60
CA LYS A 326 10.00 -21.62 -12.22
C LYS A 326 9.71 -20.52 -11.20
N ILE A 327 10.15 -19.28 -11.47
CA ILE A 327 9.91 -18.14 -10.58
C ILE A 327 8.40 -17.87 -10.49
N ILE A 328 7.70 -17.83 -11.63
CA ILE A 328 6.26 -17.60 -11.71
C ILE A 328 5.50 -18.65 -10.88
N ALA A 329 5.79 -19.93 -11.07
CA ALA A 329 5.15 -21.02 -10.33
C ALA A 329 5.39 -20.90 -8.81
N SER A 330 6.64 -20.67 -8.40
CA SER A 330 6.99 -20.46 -6.99
C SER A 330 6.26 -19.26 -6.38
N CYS A 331 6.11 -18.15 -7.12
CA CYS A 331 5.37 -16.99 -6.64
C CYS A 331 3.87 -17.29 -6.48
N GLN A 332 3.25 -18.04 -7.42
CA GLN A 332 1.85 -18.44 -7.33
C GLN A 332 1.60 -19.32 -6.11
N GLU A 333 2.45 -20.31 -5.86
CA GLU A 333 2.37 -21.18 -4.65
C GLU A 333 2.52 -20.35 -3.36
N SER A 334 3.42 -19.38 -3.34
CA SER A 334 3.64 -18.49 -2.21
C SER A 334 2.43 -17.58 -1.94
N LEU A 335 1.82 -16.99 -2.99
CA LEU A 335 0.59 -16.20 -2.87
C LEU A 335 -0.58 -17.05 -2.38
N ASP A 336 -0.74 -18.27 -2.88
CA ASP A 336 -1.77 -19.20 -2.40
C ASP A 336 -1.58 -19.52 -0.91
N SER A 337 -0.34 -19.65 -0.47
CA SER A 337 -0.02 -19.86 0.96
C SER A 337 -0.31 -18.63 1.81
N LEU A 338 0.11 -17.44 1.39
CA LEU A 338 -0.12 -16.17 2.10
C LEU A 338 -1.61 -15.84 2.22
N ARG A 339 -2.40 -16.17 1.20
CA ARG A 339 -3.85 -15.90 1.13
C ARG A 339 -4.71 -16.96 1.82
N ARG A 340 -4.10 -17.87 2.61
CA ARG A 340 -4.83 -18.81 3.48
C ARG A 340 -5.28 -18.10 4.76
N GLY A 341 -6.46 -18.47 5.25
CA GLY A 341 -7.03 -17.90 6.48
C GLY A 341 -8.03 -16.77 6.24
N PRO A 342 -8.59 -16.19 7.31
CA PRO A 342 -9.74 -15.28 7.20
C PRO A 342 -9.45 -13.98 6.42
N VAL A 343 -8.28 -13.40 6.61
CA VAL A 343 -7.87 -12.17 5.89
C VAL A 343 -7.66 -12.49 4.41
N GLY A 344 -6.93 -13.57 4.11
CA GLY A 344 -6.68 -14.01 2.73
C GLY A 344 -7.96 -14.42 2.00
N ALA A 345 -8.94 -15.01 2.69
CA ALA A 345 -10.23 -15.34 2.08
C ALA A 345 -10.97 -14.09 1.56
N LYS A 346 -10.88 -12.96 2.26
CA LYS A 346 -11.43 -11.68 1.79
C LYS A 346 -10.72 -11.22 0.50
N ILE A 347 -9.40 -11.31 0.46
CA ILE A 347 -8.59 -10.95 -0.71
C ILE A 347 -8.94 -11.84 -1.91
N LEU A 348 -9.00 -13.17 -1.71
CA LEU A 348 -9.37 -14.11 -2.77
C LEU A 348 -10.78 -13.85 -3.31
N ALA A 349 -11.74 -13.50 -2.44
CA ALA A 349 -13.08 -13.10 -2.87
C ALA A 349 -13.06 -11.84 -3.74
N GLY A 350 -12.19 -10.87 -3.42
CA GLY A 350 -11.95 -9.68 -4.23
C GLY A 350 -11.34 -10.01 -5.60
N ILE A 351 -10.29 -10.84 -5.62
CA ILE A 351 -9.63 -11.26 -6.87
C ILE A 351 -10.61 -12.01 -7.78
N ALA A 352 -11.43 -12.91 -7.24
CA ALA A 352 -12.44 -13.63 -8.02
C ALA A 352 -13.47 -12.69 -8.69
N LYS A 353 -13.75 -11.53 -8.07
CA LYS A 353 -14.62 -10.52 -8.69
C LYS A 353 -13.96 -9.84 -9.90
N LEU A 354 -12.63 -9.71 -9.92
CA LEU A 354 -11.90 -9.20 -11.10
C LEU A 354 -11.96 -10.21 -12.26
N GLU A 355 -11.73 -11.48 -12.00
CA GLU A 355 -11.71 -12.54 -13.00
C GLU A 355 -13.12 -12.79 -13.61
N GLY A 356 -14.17 -12.74 -12.80
CA GLY A 356 -15.56 -12.96 -13.24
C GLY A 356 -16.13 -11.90 -14.19
N GLY A 357 -15.46 -10.76 -14.35
CA GLY A 357 -15.84 -9.69 -15.28
C GLY A 357 -15.37 -9.90 -16.73
N CYS A 358 -14.42 -10.78 -16.97
CA CYS A 358 -13.78 -10.94 -18.29
C CYS A 358 -14.61 -11.80 -19.28
N CYS A 359 -15.55 -12.64 -18.83
CA CYS A 359 -16.27 -13.58 -19.72
C CYS A 359 -17.69 -13.17 -20.14
N LYS A 360 -18.29 -12.09 -19.63
CA LYS A 360 -19.70 -11.77 -19.93
C LYS A 360 -19.95 -10.46 -20.70
N CYS A 361 -18.97 -9.61 -20.88
CA CYS A 361 -19.19 -8.30 -21.56
C CYS A 361 -18.80 -8.25 -23.04
N LEU A 362 -18.31 -9.34 -23.64
CA LEU A 362 -17.93 -9.37 -25.06
C LEU A 362 -19.04 -9.85 -26.03
N ASN A 363 -20.22 -10.25 -25.53
CA ASN A 363 -21.31 -10.77 -26.37
C ASN A 363 -22.61 -9.95 -26.38
N GLN A 364 -22.61 -8.68 -25.98
CA GLN A 364 -23.81 -7.83 -26.05
C GLN A 364 -23.58 -6.46 -26.70
N GLN A 365 -22.74 -6.38 -27.69
CA GLN A 365 -22.77 -5.30 -28.69
C GLN A 365 -22.28 -5.85 -30.04
N ALA A 366 -23.14 -6.60 -30.71
CA ALA A 366 -23.11 -6.85 -32.15
C ALA A 366 -24.49 -6.53 -32.70
#